data_9d95017478fc0bc23d9dadb69e394e84
#
_entry.id   9d95017478fc0bc23d9dadb69e394e84
#
_cell.length_a   1.000
_cell.length_b   1.000
_cell.length_c   1.000
_cell.angle_alpha   90.00
_cell.angle_beta   90.00
_cell.angle_gamma   90.00
#
_symmetry.space_group_name_H-M   'P 1'
#
loop_
_entity.id
_entity.type
_entity.pdbx_description
1 polymer ?
#
loop_
_entity_poly.entity_id
_entity_poly.type
_entity_poly.pdbx_seq_one_letter_code
_entity_poly.pdbx_strand_id
1 'polypeptide(L)'
;MNNVFFDFGKYDLRPESYPELDRLAEFLKSNTSLRIELGGHTDNVGKDADNLTLSQNRVNSVMSYVASRGVDAARLTAKGYGETKPVNSNDTEEGRQQNRRVEFTILQ
;
A
#
# COMPACT_ATOMS: atom_id res chain seq x y z
N MET A 1 -3.92 6.06 2.03
CA MET A 1 -3.98 6.50 0.61
C MET A 1 -5.17 5.84 -0.07
N ASN A 2 -6.02 6.63 -0.69
CA ASN A 2 -7.28 6.13 -1.26
C ASN A 2 -7.22 5.86 -2.76
N ASN A 3 -6.16 6.28 -3.43
CA ASN A 3 -6.08 6.25 -4.89
C ASN A 3 -4.94 5.37 -5.39
N VAL A 4 -4.74 4.23 -4.72
CA VAL A 4 -3.81 3.20 -5.16
C VAL A 4 -4.63 1.99 -5.58
N PHE A 5 -4.51 1.60 -6.85
CA PHE A 5 -5.41 0.64 -7.47
C PHE A 5 -4.66 -0.54 -8.07
N PHE A 6 -5.28 -1.72 -7.94
CA PHE A 6 -4.81 -2.97 -8.52
C PHE A 6 -6.00 -3.69 -9.15
N ASP A 7 -5.73 -4.50 -10.17
CA ASP A 7 -6.75 -5.43 -10.67
C ASP A 7 -6.98 -6.56 -9.66
N PHE A 8 -8.15 -7.17 -9.72
CA PHE A 8 -8.53 -8.24 -8.80
C PHE A 8 -7.46 -9.35 -8.79
N GLY A 9 -6.98 -9.68 -7.60
CA GLY A 9 -5.96 -10.72 -7.41
C GLY A 9 -4.58 -10.40 -7.94
N LYS A 10 -4.37 -9.20 -8.46
CA LYS A 10 -3.10 -8.77 -9.04
C LYS A 10 -2.35 -7.83 -8.11
N TYR A 11 -1.04 -7.72 -8.32
CA TYR A 11 -0.20 -6.79 -7.57
C TYR A 11 0.54 -5.80 -8.48
N ASP A 12 0.23 -5.79 -9.77
CA ASP A 12 0.73 -4.75 -10.66
C ASP A 12 -0.08 -3.48 -10.46
N LEU A 13 0.61 -2.35 -10.27
CA LEU A 13 -0.05 -1.06 -10.10
C LEU A 13 -0.80 -0.66 -11.37
N ARG A 14 -2.04 -0.23 -11.19
CA ARG A 14 -2.77 0.40 -12.29
C ARG A 14 -2.26 1.83 -12.47
N PRO A 15 -2.20 2.34 -13.71
CA PRO A 15 -1.72 3.70 -13.97
C PRO A 15 -2.46 4.77 -13.19
N GLU A 16 -3.73 4.55 -12.83
CA GLU A 16 -4.51 5.48 -12.03
C GLU A 16 -3.92 5.71 -10.64
N SER A 17 -3.01 4.84 -10.20
CA SER A 17 -2.32 4.96 -8.91
C SER A 17 -1.16 5.96 -8.97
N TYR A 18 -0.61 6.24 -10.13
CA TYR A 18 0.62 7.01 -10.26
C TYR A 18 0.53 8.43 -9.69
N PRO A 19 -0.55 9.20 -9.93
CA PRO A 19 -0.62 10.55 -9.37
C PRO A 19 -0.51 10.59 -7.84
N GLU A 20 -1.15 9.65 -7.14
CA GLU A 20 -1.08 9.57 -5.68
C GLU A 20 0.33 9.23 -5.22
N LEU A 21 0.95 8.26 -5.86
CA LEU A 21 2.30 7.82 -5.50
C LEU A 21 3.36 8.84 -5.89
N ASP A 22 3.14 9.59 -6.96
CA ASP A 22 4.03 10.69 -7.33
C ASP A 22 4.00 11.80 -6.27
N ARG A 23 2.83 12.10 -5.73
CA ARG A 23 2.70 13.07 -4.63
C ARG A 23 3.45 12.60 -3.39
N LEU A 24 3.35 11.31 -3.05
CA LEU A 24 4.11 10.76 -1.93
C LEU A 24 5.62 10.86 -2.17
N ALA A 25 6.07 10.52 -3.37
CA ALA A 25 7.49 10.63 -3.71
C ALA A 25 7.99 12.07 -3.60
N GLU A 26 7.22 13.05 -4.08
CA GLU A 26 7.58 14.46 -3.96
C GLU A 26 7.64 14.91 -2.50
N PHE A 27 6.67 14.47 -1.68
CA PHE A 27 6.68 14.75 -0.24
C PHE A 27 7.96 14.23 0.41
N LEU A 28 8.35 12.99 0.10
CA LEU A 28 9.56 12.39 0.67
C LEU A 28 10.84 13.05 0.16
N LYS A 29 10.86 13.48 -1.10
CA LYS A 29 12.02 14.20 -1.65
C LYS A 29 12.19 15.58 -1.00
N SER A 30 11.09 16.22 -0.62
CA SER A 30 11.12 17.50 0.08
C SER A 30 11.44 17.36 1.57
N ASN A 31 11.29 16.17 2.15
CA ASN A 31 11.52 15.91 3.57
C ASN A 31 12.54 14.79 3.72
N THR A 32 13.80 15.11 3.43
CA THR A 32 14.86 14.14 3.19
C THR A 32 15.22 13.26 4.38
N SER A 33 14.85 13.65 5.61
CA SER A 33 15.15 12.86 6.81
C SER A 33 14.05 11.84 7.14
N LEU A 34 12.89 11.91 6.48
CA LEU A 34 11.78 11.04 6.82
C LEU A 34 11.99 9.64 6.28
N ARG A 35 11.64 8.66 7.11
CA ARG A 35 11.51 7.25 6.73
C ARG A 35 10.08 6.84 6.96
N ILE A 36 9.54 6.00 6.10
CA ILE A 36 8.16 5.54 6.18
C ILE A 36 8.07 4.02 6.05
N GLU A 37 7.00 3.48 6.62
CA GLU A 37 6.54 2.13 6.33
C GLU A 37 5.32 2.23 5.43
N LEU A 38 5.34 1.49 4.33
CA LEU A 38 4.17 1.29 3.47
C LEU A 38 3.48 0.01 3.92
N GLY A 39 2.21 0.11 4.29
CA GLY A 39 1.41 -1.02 4.76
C GLY A 39 0.35 -1.42 3.76
N GLY A 40 0.32 -2.71 3.41
CA GLY A 40 -0.68 -3.26 2.51
C GLY A 40 -1.75 -4.03 3.28
N HIS A 41 -3.02 -3.79 2.94
CA HIS A 41 -4.15 -4.38 3.65
C HIS A 41 -5.17 -4.96 2.67
N THR A 42 -5.85 -6.01 3.11
CA THR A 42 -6.93 -6.66 2.35
C THR A 42 -8.21 -6.70 3.19
N ASP A 43 -9.32 -7.07 2.54
CA ASP A 43 -10.50 -7.53 3.27
C ASP A 43 -10.29 -8.99 3.71
N ASN A 44 -11.33 -9.61 4.26
CA ASN A 44 -11.26 -10.99 4.76
C ASN A 44 -11.78 -12.04 3.76
N VAL A 45 -11.97 -11.70 2.51
CA VAL A 45 -12.42 -12.65 1.50
C VAL A 45 -11.23 -13.50 1.06
N GLY A 46 -11.40 -14.82 1.07
CA GLY A 46 -10.35 -15.77 0.73
C GLY A 46 -9.54 -16.21 1.95
N LYS A 47 -8.43 -16.89 1.69
CA LYS A 47 -7.61 -17.47 2.76
C LYS A 47 -6.66 -16.41 3.34
N ASP A 48 -6.45 -16.46 4.65
CA ASP A 48 -5.54 -15.56 5.36
C ASP A 48 -4.14 -15.53 4.74
N ALA A 49 -3.59 -16.70 4.45
CA ALA A 49 -2.23 -16.80 3.91
C ALA A 49 -2.13 -16.17 2.52
N ASP A 50 -3.16 -16.35 1.69
CA ASP A 50 -3.19 -15.76 0.34
C ASP A 50 -3.32 -14.24 0.44
N ASN A 51 -4.13 -13.74 1.35
CA ASN A 51 -4.30 -12.30 1.57
C ASN A 51 -3.00 -11.68 2.10
N LEU A 52 -2.30 -12.36 2.98
CA LEU A 52 -1.02 -11.88 3.48
C LEU A 52 0.00 -11.76 2.35
N THR A 53 0.12 -12.80 1.52
CA THR A 53 1.04 -12.80 0.38
C THR A 53 0.68 -11.72 -0.63
N LEU A 54 -0.61 -11.58 -0.96
CA LEU A 54 -1.06 -10.57 -1.92
C LEU A 54 -0.77 -9.17 -1.42
N SER A 55 -1.04 -8.89 -0.13
CA SER A 55 -0.79 -7.58 0.44
C SER A 55 0.69 -7.23 0.45
N GLN A 56 1.57 -8.21 0.71
CA GLN A 56 3.01 -8.00 0.66
C GLN A 56 3.47 -7.71 -0.77
N ASN A 57 2.98 -8.46 -1.74
CA ASN A 57 3.32 -8.24 -3.14
C ASN A 57 2.84 -6.88 -3.64
N ARG A 58 1.64 -6.47 -3.24
CA ARG A 58 1.10 -5.17 -3.60
C ARG A 58 1.92 -4.02 -3.02
N VAL A 59 2.27 -4.10 -1.75
CA VAL A 59 3.04 -3.02 -1.13
C VAL A 59 4.48 -3.01 -1.64
N ASN A 60 5.04 -4.15 -2.03
CA ASN A 60 6.34 -4.20 -2.70
C ASN A 60 6.28 -3.45 -4.04
N SER A 61 5.19 -3.59 -4.79
CA SER A 61 5.00 -2.85 -6.05
C SER A 61 4.94 -1.35 -5.80
N VAL A 62 4.25 -0.92 -4.74
CA VAL A 62 4.20 0.49 -4.36
C VAL A 62 5.59 1.01 -4.00
N MET A 63 6.33 0.27 -3.19
CA MET A 63 7.69 0.66 -2.79
C MET A 63 8.61 0.80 -4.01
N SER A 64 8.55 -0.16 -4.93
CA SER A 64 9.36 -0.12 -6.14
C SER A 64 9.06 1.10 -6.99
N TYR A 65 7.77 1.44 -7.13
CA TYR A 65 7.37 2.61 -7.89
C TYR A 65 7.88 3.90 -7.24
N VAL A 66 7.68 4.06 -5.94
CA VAL A 66 8.12 5.26 -5.21
C VAL A 66 9.63 5.42 -5.31
N ALA A 67 10.38 4.31 -5.14
CA ALA A 67 11.84 4.35 -5.29
C ALA A 67 12.26 4.76 -6.69
N SER A 68 11.53 4.31 -7.72
CA SER A 68 11.81 4.65 -9.12
C SER A 68 11.62 6.14 -9.41
N ARG A 69 10.88 6.85 -8.54
CA ARG A 69 10.62 8.29 -8.68
C ARG A 69 11.65 9.14 -7.93
N GLY A 70 12.75 8.55 -7.49
CA GLY A 70 13.88 9.29 -6.92
C GLY A 70 13.96 9.26 -5.40
N VAL A 71 13.23 8.37 -4.73
CA VAL A 71 13.33 8.19 -3.28
C VAL A 71 14.26 7.01 -2.99
N ASP A 72 15.24 7.21 -2.12
CA ASP A 72 16.16 6.14 -1.71
C ASP A 72 15.37 5.01 -1.04
N ALA A 73 15.53 3.79 -1.54
CA ALA A 73 14.84 2.61 -1.01
C ALA A 73 15.15 2.36 0.47
N ALA A 74 16.30 2.80 0.96
CA ALA A 74 16.66 2.67 2.38
C ALA A 74 15.73 3.47 3.30
N ARG A 75 14.97 4.42 2.77
CA ARG A 75 13.98 5.21 3.53
C ARG A 75 12.60 4.57 3.55
N LEU A 76 12.42 3.48 2.83
CA LEU A 76 11.11 2.84 2.62
C LEU A 76 11.15 1.43 3.21
N THR A 77 10.10 1.09 3.93
CA THR A 77 9.84 -0.27 4.39
C THR A 77 8.48 -0.69 3.86
N ALA A 78 8.36 -1.90 3.37
CA ALA A 78 7.09 -2.43 2.85
C ALA A 78 6.66 -3.63 3.68
N LYS A 79 5.44 -3.56 4.23
CA LYS A 79 4.90 -4.65 5.05
C LYS A 79 3.46 -4.97 4.68
N GLY A 80 3.20 -6.22 4.32
CA GLY A 80 1.86 -6.73 4.12
C GLY A 80 1.25 -7.17 5.43
N TYR A 81 0.08 -6.65 5.74
CA TYR A 81 -0.68 -7.01 6.95
C TYR A 81 -1.84 -7.96 6.64
N GLY A 82 -2.13 -8.19 5.36
CA GLY A 82 -3.27 -9.01 4.98
C GLY A 82 -4.56 -8.44 5.55
N GLU A 83 -5.37 -9.30 6.14
CA GLU A 83 -6.67 -8.91 6.70
C GLU A 83 -6.62 -8.58 8.19
N THR A 84 -5.44 -8.53 8.80
CA THR A 84 -5.29 -8.47 10.26
C THR A 84 -5.61 -7.11 10.88
N LYS A 85 -5.71 -6.04 10.08
CA LYS A 85 -5.95 -4.68 10.58
C LYS A 85 -7.10 -4.00 9.84
N PRO A 86 -8.33 -4.48 10.02
CA PRO A 86 -9.48 -3.84 9.38
C PRO A 86 -9.74 -2.46 9.96
N VAL A 87 -10.20 -1.53 9.12
CA VAL A 87 -10.64 -0.19 9.53
C VAL A 87 -12.16 -0.06 9.48
N ASN A 88 -12.84 -1.05 8.89
CA ASN A 88 -14.29 -1.07 8.83
C ASN A 88 -14.75 -2.54 8.85
N SER A 89 -16.08 -2.74 8.89
CA SER A 89 -16.65 -4.07 8.87
C SER A 89 -16.41 -4.77 7.54
N ASN A 90 -16.07 -6.05 7.60
CA ASN A 90 -16.01 -6.91 6.42
C ASN A 90 -17.37 -7.48 6.01
N ASP A 91 -18.44 -7.15 6.76
CA ASP A 91 -19.78 -7.66 6.50
C ASP A 91 -20.46 -6.95 5.33
N THR A 92 -19.99 -5.75 4.96
CA THR A 92 -20.52 -4.99 3.84
C THR A 92 -19.45 -4.78 2.78
N GLU A 93 -19.88 -4.59 1.52
CA GLU A 93 -18.92 -4.30 0.44
C GLU A 93 -18.24 -2.94 0.65
N GLU A 94 -18.98 -1.94 1.16
CA GLU A 94 -18.40 -0.63 1.46
C GLU A 94 -17.29 -0.75 2.50
N GLY A 95 -17.50 -1.56 3.54
CA GLY A 95 -16.50 -1.79 4.57
C GLY A 95 -15.30 -2.55 4.03
N ARG A 96 -15.54 -3.59 3.23
CA ARG A 96 -14.46 -4.35 2.59
C ARG A 96 -13.61 -3.46 1.68
N GLN A 97 -14.24 -2.57 0.93
CA GLN A 97 -13.52 -1.66 0.05
C GLN A 97 -12.58 -0.75 0.85
N GLN A 98 -13.00 -0.28 2.01
CA GLN A 98 -12.15 0.53 2.88
C GLN A 98 -11.01 -0.28 3.48
N ASN A 99 -11.19 -1.58 3.68
CA ASN A 99 -10.14 -2.45 4.19
C ASN A 99 -9.08 -2.76 3.12
N ARG A 100 -9.45 -2.78 1.85
CA ARG A 100 -8.52 -2.97 0.73
C ARG A 100 -7.79 -1.64 0.46
N ARG A 101 -6.65 -1.45 1.12
CA ARG A 101 -5.96 -0.17 1.08
C ARG A 101 -4.44 -0.31 1.21
N VAL A 102 -3.75 0.74 0.83
CA VAL A 102 -2.34 0.94 1.15
C VAL A 102 -2.24 2.18 2.04
N GLU A 103 -1.47 2.09 3.09
CA GLU A 103 -1.23 3.21 4.01
C GLU A 103 0.26 3.47 4.13
N PHE A 104 0.63 4.69 4.54
CA PHE A 104 1.99 4.93 4.97
C PHE A 104 2.01 5.49 6.38
N THR A 105 3.05 5.09 7.12
CA THR A 105 3.29 5.53 8.50
C THR A 105 4.67 6.15 8.56
N ILE A 106 4.76 7.35 9.11
CA ILE A 106 6.06 8.00 9.31
C ILE A 106 6.75 7.33 10.49
N LEU A 107 7.95 6.79 10.24
CA LEU A 107 8.74 6.12 11.29
C LEU A 107 9.59 7.11 12.06
N GLN A 108 9.89 8.23 11.42
CA GLN A 108 10.77 9.21 12.03
C GLN A 108 10.56 10.57 11.41
#